data_7dad2a39cb78517d16bea95e80d22f62
#
_entry.id   7dad2a39cb78517d16bea95e80d22f62
#
_cell.length_a   1.000
_cell.length_b   1.000
_cell.length_c   1.000
_cell.angle_alpha   90.00
_cell.angle_beta   90.00
_cell.angle_gamma   90.00
#
_symmetry.space_group_name_H-M   'P 1'
#
loop_
_entity.id
_entity.type
_entity.pdbx_description
1 polymer ?
#
loop_
_entity_poly.entity_id
_entity_poly.type
_entity_poly.pdbx_seq_one_letter_code
_entity_poly.pdbx_strand_id
1 'polypeptide(L)'
;FNSPDGDLAGSGNLTFSNGILYVTGTLIVSGAIEANTFDIISTTVTEIDQSGSTSFGDTNDDTHHFTGSLSVFSSSTDLFAVDVENKTTKIKTGLTYNRVSVVSDYTVLKSDYYIGINTASPSAIITASLPSANTLNDGQTFVFKDEGGSSNAYNIVISASSGQTIDNQNKVVLESPYSSLTIYTDGASKFFIT
;
A
#
# COMPACT_ATOMS: atom_id res chain seq x y z
N PHE A 1 -9.43 3.40 50.58
CA PHE A 1 -9.20 4.76 50.21
C PHE A 1 -10.47 5.56 50.36
N ASN A 2 -10.68 6.21 51.43
CA ASN A 2 -11.75 7.18 51.59
C ASN A 2 -11.24 8.35 52.41
N SER A 3 -10.58 9.29 51.72
CA SER A 3 -10.59 10.64 52.23
C SER A 3 -11.85 11.32 51.72
N PRO A 4 -12.64 11.99 52.53
CA PRO A 4 -13.78 12.80 52.10
C PRO A 4 -13.37 13.87 51.07
N ASP A 5 -12.09 14.16 50.97
CA ASP A 5 -11.49 15.18 50.12
C ASP A 5 -10.92 14.62 48.79
N GLY A 6 -11.12 13.32 48.48
CA GLY A 6 -10.68 12.70 47.24
C GLY A 6 -9.19 12.39 47.14
N ASP A 7 -8.43 12.54 48.24
CA ASP A 7 -7.00 12.25 48.26
C ASP A 7 -6.68 10.75 48.26
N LEU A 8 -5.61 10.39 47.58
CA LEU A 8 -5.10 9.04 47.53
C LEU A 8 -4.47 8.65 48.89
N ALA A 9 -5.12 7.78 49.74
CA ALA A 9 -4.47 7.18 50.89
C ALA A 9 -3.60 6.00 50.48
N GLY A 10 -2.44 5.85 51.07
CA GLY A 10 -1.45 4.83 50.70
C GLY A 10 -1.98 3.40 50.84
N SER A 11 -1.90 2.65 49.76
CA SER A 11 -2.11 1.20 49.74
C SER A 11 -0.79 0.56 49.34
N GLY A 12 -0.45 -0.60 49.87
CA GLY A 12 0.71 -1.36 49.43
C GLY A 12 0.71 -1.72 47.94
N ASN A 13 -0.46 -1.61 47.30
CA ASN A 13 -0.65 -1.88 45.88
C ASN A 13 -0.61 -0.61 45.01
N LEU A 14 -0.55 0.58 45.59
CA LEU A 14 -0.43 1.86 44.92
C LEU A 14 0.61 2.70 45.66
N THR A 15 1.78 2.84 45.08
CA THR A 15 2.89 3.58 45.69
C THR A 15 3.47 4.60 44.70
N PHE A 16 3.84 5.77 45.22
CA PHE A 16 4.54 6.80 44.47
C PHE A 16 5.93 7.01 45.08
N SER A 17 6.97 6.75 44.32
CA SER A 17 8.35 6.89 44.73
C SER A 17 9.25 7.34 43.59
N ASN A 18 10.12 8.31 43.84
CA ASN A 18 11.08 8.85 42.87
C ASN A 18 10.43 9.30 41.55
N GLY A 19 9.23 9.89 41.61
CA GLY A 19 8.49 10.33 40.41
C GLY A 19 7.76 9.22 39.66
N ILE A 20 7.73 8.01 40.20
CA ILE A 20 7.10 6.83 39.56
C ILE A 20 5.90 6.38 40.36
N LEU A 21 4.76 6.18 39.67
CA LEU A 21 3.56 5.55 40.24
C LEU A 21 3.62 4.04 39.96
N TYR A 22 3.68 3.24 41.02
CA TYR A 22 3.62 1.78 40.94
C TYR A 22 2.22 1.30 41.28
N VAL A 23 1.61 0.53 40.39
CA VAL A 23 0.32 -0.14 40.60
C VAL A 23 0.56 -1.63 40.58
N THR A 24 0.40 -2.29 41.73
CA THR A 24 0.49 -3.76 41.85
C THR A 24 -0.93 -4.31 41.78
N GLY A 25 -1.37 -4.77 40.62
CA GLY A 25 -2.73 -5.26 40.37
C GLY A 25 -3.33 -4.68 39.10
N THR A 26 -4.66 -4.53 39.07
CA THR A 26 -5.38 -4.02 37.91
C THR A 26 -5.57 -2.50 38.02
N LEU A 27 -5.21 -1.79 36.95
CA LEU A 27 -5.56 -0.37 36.79
C LEU A 27 -6.77 -0.26 35.86
N ILE A 28 -7.86 0.33 36.33
CA ILE A 28 -9.05 0.63 35.53
C ILE A 28 -9.12 2.15 35.38
N VAL A 29 -9.06 2.61 34.13
CA VAL A 29 -9.18 4.03 33.78
C VAL A 29 -10.46 4.20 32.98
N SER A 30 -11.42 4.97 33.50
CA SER A 30 -12.70 5.23 32.82
C SER A 30 -12.65 6.41 31.83
N GLY A 31 -11.49 7.04 31.69
CA GLY A 31 -11.24 8.16 30.79
C GLY A 31 -10.01 7.94 29.91
N ALA A 32 -9.52 8.99 29.28
CA ALA A 32 -8.31 8.93 28.47
C ALA A 32 -7.04 8.74 29.32
N ILE A 33 -6.03 8.09 28.75
CA ILE A 33 -4.65 8.10 29.23
C ILE A 33 -3.85 8.96 28.24
N GLU A 34 -3.36 10.10 28.69
CA GLU A 34 -2.45 10.96 27.92
C GLU A 34 -1.02 10.75 28.44
N ALA A 35 -0.12 10.33 27.56
CA ALA A 35 1.29 10.13 27.88
C ALA A 35 2.16 10.52 26.69
N ASN A 36 3.32 11.13 26.93
CA ASN A 36 4.31 11.40 25.89
C ASN A 36 4.93 10.11 25.32
N THR A 37 5.02 9.09 26.18
CA THR A 37 5.49 7.75 25.79
C THR A 37 4.63 6.72 26.50
N PHE A 38 4.14 5.74 25.78
CA PHE A 38 3.36 4.62 26.29
C PHE A 38 4.04 3.30 25.94
N ASP A 39 4.90 2.81 26.83
CA ASP A 39 5.62 1.55 26.66
C ASP A 39 4.84 0.41 27.31
N ILE A 40 4.41 -0.57 26.53
CA ILE A 40 3.81 -1.79 27.03
C ILE A 40 4.86 -2.90 27.01
N ILE A 41 5.47 -3.15 28.19
CA ILE A 41 6.36 -4.30 28.40
C ILE A 41 5.49 -5.45 28.91
N SER A 42 4.77 -6.11 28.01
CA SER A 42 3.90 -7.23 28.35
C SER A 42 4.19 -8.42 27.46
N THR A 43 4.08 -9.61 28.00
CA THR A 43 4.10 -10.85 27.27
C THR A 43 2.81 -11.12 26.51
N THR A 44 1.72 -10.42 26.84
CA THR A 44 0.41 -10.61 26.18
C THR A 44 -0.42 -9.33 26.25
N VAL A 45 -0.65 -8.69 25.12
CA VAL A 45 -1.77 -7.75 24.93
C VAL A 45 -2.90 -8.57 24.30
N THR A 46 -3.92 -8.90 25.09
CA THR A 46 -4.92 -9.89 24.67
C THR A 46 -5.98 -9.29 23.75
N GLU A 47 -6.37 -8.04 23.98
CA GLU A 47 -7.45 -7.42 23.23
C GLU A 47 -7.43 -5.89 23.39
N ILE A 48 -7.61 -5.18 22.28
CA ILE A 48 -8.07 -3.80 22.28
C ILE A 48 -9.49 -3.85 21.76
N ASP A 49 -10.46 -4.00 22.67
CA ASP A 49 -11.88 -4.00 22.33
C ASP A 49 -12.36 -2.56 22.20
N GLN A 50 -12.69 -2.14 20.99
CA GLN A 50 -13.15 -0.81 20.71
C GLN A 50 -14.27 -0.80 19.66
N SER A 51 -15.40 -0.22 20.03
CA SER A 51 -16.43 0.16 19.06
C SER A 51 -16.01 1.47 18.39
N GLY A 52 -15.51 1.39 17.17
CA GLY A 52 -15.07 2.57 16.40
C GLY A 52 -13.78 2.32 15.63
N SER A 53 -13.16 3.40 15.15
CA SER A 53 -11.92 3.34 14.39
C SER A 53 -10.73 3.57 15.32
N THR A 54 -9.66 2.79 15.12
CA THR A 54 -8.35 3.02 15.76
C THR A 54 -7.42 3.65 14.73
N SER A 55 -6.79 4.77 15.08
CA SER A 55 -5.79 5.44 14.25
C SER A 55 -4.42 5.30 14.91
N PHE A 56 -3.43 4.94 14.11
CA PHE A 56 -2.02 4.92 14.50
C PHE A 56 -1.25 5.88 13.60
N GLY A 57 -0.51 6.82 14.18
CA GLY A 57 0.21 7.86 13.47
C GLY A 57 -0.65 9.07 13.08
N ASP A 58 0.00 10.22 12.87
CA ASP A 58 -0.62 11.49 12.50
C ASP A 58 0.00 12.14 11.25
N THR A 59 1.16 11.66 10.81
CA THR A 59 1.91 12.16 9.66
C THR A 59 2.32 11.06 8.69
N ASN A 60 2.75 11.44 7.48
CA ASN A 60 3.10 10.49 6.41
C ASN A 60 4.45 9.78 6.61
N ASP A 61 5.22 10.16 7.60
CA ASP A 61 6.51 9.56 7.98
C ASP A 61 6.39 8.51 9.09
N ASP A 62 5.19 8.33 9.63
CA ASP A 62 4.93 7.28 10.60
C ASP A 62 5.05 5.88 10.01
N THR A 63 5.70 4.99 10.73
CA THR A 63 5.88 3.59 10.34
C THR A 63 5.38 2.64 11.40
N HIS A 64 4.74 1.55 10.96
CA HIS A 64 4.28 0.47 11.84
C HIS A 64 5.03 -0.81 11.53
N HIS A 65 5.74 -1.34 12.53
CA HIS A 65 6.50 -2.58 12.38
C HIS A 65 5.75 -3.74 13.03
N PHE A 66 5.45 -4.75 12.24
CA PHE A 66 4.88 -6.01 12.71
C PHE A 66 5.94 -7.11 12.62
N THR A 67 6.26 -7.73 13.75
CA THR A 67 7.13 -8.91 13.81
C THR A 67 6.23 -10.13 13.94
N GLY A 68 6.06 -10.87 12.86
CA GLY A 68 5.11 -11.97 12.79
C GLY A 68 4.03 -11.76 11.75
N SER A 69 3.08 -12.69 11.67
CA SER A 69 2.01 -12.64 10.68
C SER A 69 0.99 -11.53 11.00
N LEU A 70 0.45 -10.91 9.95
CA LEU A 70 -0.61 -9.90 10.03
C LEU A 70 -1.85 -10.43 9.30
N SER A 71 -3.01 -10.37 9.96
CA SER A 71 -4.27 -10.74 9.33
C SER A 71 -5.32 -9.67 9.51
N VAL A 72 -6.07 -9.39 8.43
CA VAL A 72 -7.32 -8.64 8.44
C VAL A 72 -8.43 -9.61 8.08
N PHE A 73 -9.43 -9.75 8.96
CA PHE A 73 -10.50 -10.72 8.77
C PHE A 73 -11.88 -10.12 9.02
N SER A 74 -12.89 -10.75 8.46
CA SER A 74 -14.30 -10.50 8.76
C SER A 74 -14.93 -11.81 9.23
N SER A 75 -15.46 -11.82 10.43
CA SER A 75 -15.91 -13.04 11.12
C SER A 75 -14.77 -14.07 11.23
N SER A 76 -14.84 -15.20 10.54
CA SER A 76 -13.83 -16.25 10.54
C SER A 76 -13.05 -16.36 9.23
N THR A 77 -13.17 -15.38 8.33
CA THR A 77 -12.54 -15.41 7.02
C THR A 77 -11.44 -14.36 6.92
N ASP A 78 -10.20 -14.79 6.66
CA ASP A 78 -9.10 -13.88 6.31
C ASP A 78 -9.44 -13.19 4.99
N LEU A 79 -9.44 -11.86 4.99
CA LEU A 79 -9.56 -11.03 3.79
C LEU A 79 -8.21 -10.67 3.21
N PHE A 80 -7.27 -10.32 4.08
CA PHE A 80 -5.87 -10.07 3.76
C PHE A 80 -5.02 -10.71 4.84
N ALA A 81 -3.99 -11.45 4.47
CA ALA A 81 -3.06 -12.04 5.42
C ALA A 81 -1.63 -12.04 4.88
N VAL A 82 -0.68 -11.64 5.71
CA VAL A 82 0.75 -11.82 5.50
C VAL A 82 1.19 -12.95 6.42
N ASP A 83 1.59 -14.06 5.84
CA ASP A 83 2.10 -15.25 6.54
C ASP A 83 3.62 -15.24 6.46
N VAL A 84 4.25 -14.86 7.56
CA VAL A 84 5.72 -14.70 7.63
C VAL A 84 6.44 -16.04 7.61
N GLU A 85 5.85 -17.08 8.21
CA GLU A 85 6.44 -18.42 8.23
C GLU A 85 6.53 -19.01 6.82
N ASN A 86 5.45 -18.95 6.06
CA ASN A 86 5.38 -19.47 4.69
C ASN A 86 5.79 -18.44 3.62
N LYS A 87 6.12 -17.20 4.02
CA LYS A 87 6.50 -16.10 3.12
C LYS A 87 5.46 -15.85 2.03
N THR A 88 4.18 -15.87 2.38
CA THR A 88 3.08 -15.67 1.45
C THR A 88 2.18 -14.54 1.88
N THR A 89 1.62 -13.83 0.89
CA THR A 89 0.53 -12.87 1.09
C THR A 89 -0.72 -13.41 0.43
N LYS A 90 -1.81 -13.48 1.19
CA LYS A 90 -3.13 -13.94 0.71
C LYS A 90 -4.07 -12.75 0.64
N ILE A 91 -4.72 -12.57 -0.50
CA ILE A 91 -5.74 -11.55 -0.72
C ILE A 91 -6.98 -12.28 -1.22
N LYS A 92 -8.05 -12.33 -0.40
CA LYS A 92 -9.31 -13.01 -0.71
C LYS A 92 -10.44 -12.03 -1.00
N THR A 93 -10.08 -10.82 -1.42
CA THR A 93 -11.01 -9.77 -1.83
C THR A 93 -10.66 -9.32 -3.24
N GLY A 94 -11.59 -8.62 -3.91
CA GLY A 94 -11.28 -7.96 -5.17
C GLY A 94 -10.22 -6.87 -4.96
N LEU A 95 -9.25 -6.80 -5.88
CA LEU A 95 -8.27 -5.72 -5.90
C LEU A 95 -8.70 -4.67 -6.92
N THR A 96 -8.62 -3.40 -6.52
CA THR A 96 -8.79 -2.27 -7.42
C THR A 96 -7.44 -1.63 -7.66
N TYR A 97 -7.03 -1.60 -8.90
CA TYR A 97 -5.79 -0.95 -9.32
C TYR A 97 -6.08 0.43 -9.92
N ASN A 98 -5.09 1.33 -9.85
CA ASN A 98 -5.18 2.62 -10.50
C ASN A 98 -5.29 2.43 -12.03
N ARG A 99 -6.29 3.08 -12.65
CA ARG A 99 -6.52 3.08 -14.08
C ARG A 99 -6.56 4.51 -14.60
N VAL A 100 -5.78 4.77 -15.65
CA VAL A 100 -5.82 6.03 -16.40
C VAL A 100 -6.43 5.80 -17.78
N SER A 101 -7.23 6.77 -18.25
CA SER A 101 -7.79 6.79 -19.60
C SER A 101 -7.01 7.79 -20.46
N VAL A 102 -6.47 7.32 -21.58
CA VAL A 102 -5.52 8.05 -22.42
C VAL A 102 -6.09 8.22 -23.82
N VAL A 103 -6.15 9.48 -24.30
CA VAL A 103 -6.64 9.87 -25.64
C VAL A 103 -5.66 10.76 -26.43
N SER A 104 -4.45 10.94 -25.91
CA SER A 104 -3.33 11.68 -26.53
C SER A 104 -2.02 11.08 -26.05
N ASP A 105 -0.88 11.54 -26.58
CA ASP A 105 0.42 11.13 -26.07
C ASP A 105 0.49 11.32 -24.56
N TYR A 106 1.06 10.32 -23.87
CA TYR A 106 1.02 10.23 -22.42
C TYR A 106 2.35 9.78 -21.83
N THR A 107 2.78 10.46 -20.77
CA THR A 107 3.89 10.00 -19.94
C THR A 107 3.33 9.20 -18.78
N VAL A 108 3.63 7.89 -18.75
CA VAL A 108 3.18 6.96 -17.73
C VAL A 108 3.74 7.37 -16.37
N LEU A 109 2.89 7.43 -15.36
CA LEU A 109 3.26 7.79 -14.01
C LEU A 109 3.62 6.54 -13.19
N LYS A 110 4.47 6.73 -12.20
CA LYS A 110 4.82 5.67 -11.22
C LYS A 110 3.59 5.06 -10.53
N SER A 111 2.53 5.83 -10.36
CA SER A 111 1.28 5.41 -9.71
C SER A 111 0.32 4.66 -10.63
N ASP A 112 0.57 4.62 -11.94
CA ASP A 112 -0.33 3.96 -12.89
C ASP A 112 -0.16 2.45 -12.84
N TYR A 113 -1.25 1.73 -13.08
CA TYR A 113 -1.22 0.30 -13.26
C TYR A 113 -1.91 -0.11 -14.58
N TYR A 114 -3.18 0.27 -14.77
CA TYR A 114 -3.89 0.09 -16.04
C TYR A 114 -3.87 1.37 -16.87
N ILE A 115 -3.29 1.31 -18.06
CA ILE A 115 -3.23 2.40 -19.03
C ILE A 115 -4.18 2.03 -20.19
N GLY A 116 -5.41 2.53 -20.09
CA GLY A 116 -6.45 2.32 -21.11
C GLY A 116 -6.34 3.38 -22.19
N ILE A 117 -5.93 2.99 -23.40
CA ILE A 117 -5.65 3.90 -24.51
C ILE A 117 -6.75 3.80 -25.56
N ASN A 118 -7.32 4.94 -25.94
CA ASN A 118 -8.33 5.02 -26.99
C ASN A 118 -7.81 5.87 -28.15
N THR A 119 -7.34 5.20 -29.21
CA THR A 119 -6.86 5.85 -30.43
C THR A 119 -7.98 6.21 -31.41
N ALA A 120 -9.18 5.69 -31.23
CA ALA A 120 -10.33 5.96 -32.11
C ALA A 120 -10.83 7.40 -32.02
N SER A 121 -10.86 7.97 -30.81
CA SER A 121 -11.39 9.33 -30.58
C SER A 121 -10.54 10.42 -31.22
N PRO A 122 -9.18 10.43 -31.07
CA PRO A 122 -8.35 11.38 -31.84
C PRO A 122 -8.14 10.94 -33.29
N SER A 123 -8.42 9.66 -33.65
CA SER A 123 -8.06 9.06 -34.95
C SER A 123 -6.57 9.25 -35.24
N ALA A 124 -5.73 9.01 -34.27
CA ALA A 124 -4.28 9.22 -34.34
C ALA A 124 -3.50 8.16 -33.53
N ILE A 125 -2.26 7.95 -33.94
CA ILE A 125 -1.28 7.16 -33.16
C ILE A 125 -1.06 7.86 -31.81
N ILE A 126 -1.06 7.08 -30.74
CA ILE A 126 -0.78 7.55 -29.39
C ILE A 126 0.49 6.88 -28.87
N THR A 127 1.41 7.69 -28.34
CA THR A 127 2.62 7.21 -27.70
C THR A 127 2.48 7.29 -26.18
N ALA A 128 2.61 6.14 -25.53
CA ALA A 128 2.76 6.03 -24.08
C ALA A 128 4.26 5.91 -23.75
N SER A 129 4.82 6.94 -23.15
CA SER A 129 6.23 6.98 -22.77
C SER A 129 6.41 6.46 -21.34
N LEU A 130 7.19 5.38 -21.18
CA LEU A 130 7.50 4.82 -19.87
C LEU A 130 8.37 5.80 -19.05
N PRO A 131 8.19 5.87 -17.72
CA PRO A 131 9.11 6.58 -16.85
C PRO A 131 10.49 5.89 -16.88
N SER A 132 11.51 6.56 -16.38
CA SER A 132 12.84 5.95 -16.29
C SER A 132 12.81 4.78 -15.30
N ALA A 133 13.29 3.59 -15.71
CA ALA A 133 13.26 2.38 -14.92
C ALA A 133 13.91 2.54 -13.54
N ASN A 134 14.99 3.32 -13.43
CA ASN A 134 15.68 3.58 -12.17
C ASN A 134 14.91 4.48 -11.18
N THR A 135 13.75 5.00 -11.57
CA THR A 135 12.83 5.73 -10.68
C THR A 135 11.70 4.84 -10.15
N LEU A 136 11.65 3.60 -10.61
CA LEU A 136 10.65 2.60 -10.30
C LEU A 136 11.21 1.52 -9.35
N ASN A 137 10.32 0.76 -8.75
CA ASN A 137 10.72 -0.41 -7.99
C ASN A 137 10.93 -1.62 -8.92
N ASP A 138 11.86 -2.50 -8.57
CA ASP A 138 12.02 -3.80 -9.23
C ASP A 138 10.70 -4.59 -9.18
N GLY A 139 10.31 -5.17 -10.31
CA GLY A 139 9.05 -5.87 -10.47
C GLY A 139 7.82 -4.96 -10.63
N GLN A 140 7.97 -3.65 -10.65
CA GLN A 140 6.83 -2.76 -10.90
C GLN A 140 6.23 -3.00 -12.28
N THR A 141 4.91 -3.17 -12.32
CA THR A 141 4.18 -3.66 -13.49
C THR A 141 3.22 -2.61 -14.03
N PHE A 142 3.11 -2.52 -15.34
CA PHE A 142 2.15 -1.70 -16.08
C PHE A 142 1.38 -2.57 -17.09
N VAL A 143 0.10 -2.31 -17.25
CA VAL A 143 -0.78 -3.00 -18.21
C VAL A 143 -1.32 -1.98 -19.19
N PHE A 144 -0.96 -2.11 -20.45
CA PHE A 144 -1.47 -1.30 -21.56
C PHE A 144 -2.60 -2.01 -22.25
N LYS A 145 -3.67 -1.28 -22.55
CA LYS A 145 -4.87 -1.83 -23.20
C LYS A 145 -5.37 -0.89 -24.29
N ASP A 146 -5.55 -1.40 -25.51
CA ASP A 146 -6.37 -0.72 -26.50
C ASP A 146 -7.85 -0.83 -26.07
N GLU A 147 -8.40 0.25 -25.55
CA GLU A 147 -9.81 0.33 -25.13
C GLU A 147 -10.71 0.85 -26.26
N GLY A 148 -10.14 1.54 -27.23
CA GLY A 148 -10.87 2.05 -28.40
C GLY A 148 -11.06 1.03 -29.51
N GLY A 149 -10.30 -0.07 -29.51
CA GLY A 149 -10.36 -1.10 -30.53
C GLY A 149 -9.89 -0.66 -31.92
N SER A 150 -9.08 0.39 -31.99
CA SER A 150 -8.66 0.99 -33.29
C SER A 150 -7.15 0.99 -33.51
N SER A 151 -6.40 0.20 -32.72
CA SER A 151 -4.94 0.12 -32.84
C SER A 151 -4.45 -0.46 -34.19
N ASN A 152 -5.30 -1.13 -34.96
CA ASN A 152 -4.98 -1.55 -36.32
C ASN A 152 -4.96 -0.42 -37.34
N ALA A 153 -5.69 0.66 -37.10
CA ALA A 153 -5.69 1.87 -37.94
C ALA A 153 -4.76 2.95 -37.37
N TYR A 154 -4.71 3.05 -36.05
CA TYR A 154 -3.94 4.04 -35.29
C TYR A 154 -3.19 3.33 -34.18
N ASN A 155 -1.97 2.97 -34.42
CA ASN A 155 -1.17 2.15 -33.52
C ASN A 155 -0.98 2.80 -32.15
N ILE A 156 -0.87 1.97 -31.12
CA ILE A 156 -0.41 2.38 -29.80
C ILE A 156 1.08 2.07 -29.70
N VAL A 157 1.88 3.08 -29.44
CA VAL A 157 3.32 2.94 -29.28
C VAL A 157 3.67 3.05 -27.79
N ILE A 158 4.34 2.04 -27.24
CA ILE A 158 4.91 2.08 -25.90
C ILE A 158 6.40 2.28 -26.06
N SER A 159 6.93 3.41 -25.56
CA SER A 159 8.35 3.75 -25.70
C SER A 159 9.08 3.73 -24.35
N ALA A 160 10.26 3.15 -24.33
CA ALA A 160 11.17 3.26 -23.20
C ALA A 160 11.80 4.66 -23.15
N SER A 161 12.26 5.08 -21.96
CA SER A 161 13.07 6.27 -21.79
C SER A 161 14.42 6.14 -22.52
N SER A 162 15.04 7.28 -22.83
CA SER A 162 16.34 7.32 -23.54
C SER A 162 17.40 6.45 -22.86
N GLY A 163 18.03 5.58 -23.64
CA GLY A 163 19.05 4.65 -23.16
C GLY A 163 18.52 3.40 -22.45
N GLN A 164 17.20 3.23 -22.39
CA GLN A 164 16.55 2.06 -21.80
C GLN A 164 15.81 1.23 -22.85
N THR A 165 15.45 0.00 -22.54
CA THR A 165 14.86 -0.92 -23.50
C THR A 165 13.68 -1.71 -22.92
N ILE A 166 12.77 -2.13 -23.82
CA ILE A 166 11.72 -3.11 -23.58
C ILE A 166 12.12 -4.36 -24.40
N ASP A 167 12.47 -5.46 -23.74
CA ASP A 167 12.99 -6.67 -24.41
C ASP A 167 14.06 -6.35 -25.48
N ASN A 168 15.00 -5.51 -25.11
CA ASN A 168 16.10 -5.05 -25.97
C ASN A 168 15.69 -4.14 -27.15
N GLN A 169 14.47 -3.62 -27.17
CA GLN A 169 13.95 -2.65 -28.14
C GLN A 169 13.62 -1.32 -27.46
N ASN A 170 13.73 -0.20 -28.20
CA ASN A 170 13.37 1.12 -27.65
C ASN A 170 11.86 1.34 -27.53
N LYS A 171 11.07 0.58 -28.27
CA LYS A 171 9.60 0.68 -28.28
C LYS A 171 8.97 -0.63 -28.68
N VAL A 172 7.71 -0.78 -28.27
CA VAL A 172 6.80 -1.87 -28.69
C VAL A 172 5.52 -1.23 -29.22
N VAL A 173 4.87 -1.90 -30.17
CA VAL A 173 3.68 -1.39 -30.85
C VAL A 173 2.53 -2.38 -30.68
N LEU A 174 1.36 -1.89 -30.26
CA LEU A 174 0.12 -2.62 -30.33
C LEU A 174 -0.59 -2.27 -31.65
N GLU A 175 -0.86 -3.29 -32.47
CA GLU A 175 -1.41 -3.16 -33.84
C GLU A 175 -2.73 -3.91 -34.00
N SER A 176 -3.14 -4.68 -32.99
CA SER A 176 -4.38 -5.47 -33.07
C SER A 176 -5.47 -4.85 -32.21
N PRO A 177 -6.70 -4.71 -32.74
CA PRO A 177 -7.82 -4.15 -31.98
C PRO A 177 -8.01 -4.87 -30.66
N TYR A 178 -8.25 -4.07 -29.60
CA TYR A 178 -8.46 -4.55 -28.22
C TYR A 178 -7.30 -5.36 -27.65
N SER A 179 -6.10 -5.29 -28.23
CA SER A 179 -4.91 -5.93 -27.68
C SER A 179 -4.50 -5.35 -26.33
N SER A 180 -3.75 -6.11 -25.57
CA SER A 180 -3.14 -5.68 -24.32
C SER A 180 -1.71 -6.16 -24.21
N LEU A 181 -0.93 -5.46 -23.42
CA LEU A 181 0.46 -5.78 -23.14
C LEU A 181 0.76 -5.52 -21.69
N THR A 182 1.37 -6.47 -21.01
CA THR A 182 1.88 -6.29 -19.67
C THR A 182 3.39 -6.14 -19.72
N ILE A 183 3.91 -5.16 -19.00
CA ILE A 183 5.35 -4.85 -18.94
C ILE A 183 5.74 -4.71 -17.47
N TYR A 184 6.88 -5.26 -17.07
CA TYR A 184 7.49 -4.99 -15.76
C TYR A 184 8.93 -4.50 -15.92
N THR A 185 9.48 -3.88 -14.90
CA THR A 185 10.85 -3.33 -14.88
C THR A 185 11.77 -4.07 -13.91
N ASP A 186 13.09 -4.03 -14.20
CA ASP A 186 14.15 -4.45 -13.29
C ASP A 186 14.53 -3.36 -12.26
N GLY A 187 13.82 -2.23 -12.26
CA GLY A 187 14.13 -1.11 -11.38
C GLY A 187 15.46 -0.41 -11.67
N ALA A 188 16.12 -0.72 -12.77
CA ALA A 188 17.42 -0.17 -13.14
C ALA A 188 17.42 0.45 -14.55
N SER A 189 17.30 -0.34 -15.60
CA SER A 189 17.43 0.13 -16.98
C SER A 189 16.59 -0.61 -18.01
N LYS A 190 15.86 -1.67 -17.62
CA LYS A 190 15.17 -2.54 -18.55
C LYS A 190 13.72 -2.76 -18.17
N PHE A 191 12.93 -2.95 -19.20
CA PHE A 191 11.56 -3.43 -19.11
C PHE A 191 11.42 -4.75 -19.87
N PHE A 192 10.51 -5.60 -19.40
CA PHE A 192 10.25 -6.93 -19.95
C PHE A 192 8.77 -7.13 -20.19
N ILE A 193 8.44 -7.78 -21.29
CA ILE A 193 7.07 -8.17 -21.65
C ILE A 193 6.74 -9.51 -20.99
N THR A 194 5.52 -9.66 -20.48
CA THR A 194 5.03 -10.90 -19.88
C THR A 194 3.65 -11.28 -20.41
#